data_520211de8952b98b00a82495c6bb0dd4
#
_entry.id   520211de8952b98b00a82495c6bb0dd4
#
_cell.length_a   1.000
_cell.length_b   1.000
_cell.length_c   1.000
_cell.angle_alpha   90.00
_cell.angle_beta   90.00
_cell.angle_gamma   90.00
#
_symmetry.space_group_name_H-M   'P 1'
#
loop_
_entity.id
_entity.type
_entity.pdbx_description
1 polymer ?
#
loop_
_entity_poly.entity_id
_entity_poly.type
_entity_poly.pdbx_seq_one_letter_code
_entity_poly.pdbx_strand_id
1 'polypeptide(L)'
;MAQEKLPPHDVEAEEAVIGSLLIDPDAILKIASFLRPDDFWEETHRLIYEACFSLYQRNEAINQITVAHELARLNNLERIGGAAYLSYLISIVPTSLHVEYYAQIVSNMAVMRRLIAAAGQIAAVGYEAGPDVEATLNKAEDILFQVRKRQSPRDFISIREVLSGYFEETGQAVIPGEGKIPHILTGFTGLDDIVGGLQRS
;
A
#
# COMPACT_ATOMS: atom_id res chain seq x y z
N MET A 1 -11.98 4.42 32.16
CA MET A 1 -12.43 3.41 31.19
C MET A 1 -11.92 3.85 29.82
N ALA A 2 -10.95 3.15 29.25
CA ALA A 2 -10.53 3.43 27.89
C ALA A 2 -11.71 3.05 26.97
N GLN A 3 -12.25 4.01 26.22
CA GLN A 3 -13.20 3.72 25.14
C GLN A 3 -12.50 2.75 24.20
N GLU A 4 -13.04 1.56 24.01
CA GLU A 4 -12.64 0.64 22.97
C GLU A 4 -12.85 1.37 21.62
N LYS A 5 -11.80 1.95 21.09
CA LYS A 5 -11.84 2.57 19.77
C LYS A 5 -11.91 1.45 18.75
N LEU A 6 -12.94 1.45 17.91
CA LEU A 6 -13.00 0.59 16.74
C LEU A 6 -11.75 0.81 15.88
N PRO A 7 -11.19 -0.25 15.30
CA PRO A 7 -10.07 -0.12 14.36
C PRO A 7 -10.43 0.83 13.19
N PRO A 8 -9.48 1.58 12.66
CA PRO A 8 -9.73 2.49 11.54
C PRO A 8 -10.29 1.75 10.31
N HIS A 9 -11.42 2.22 9.80
CA HIS A 9 -12.11 1.69 8.62
C HIS A 9 -12.96 2.78 7.96
N ASP A 10 -13.31 2.58 6.70
CA ASP A 10 -14.21 3.43 5.93
C ASP A 10 -15.03 2.55 4.98
N VAL A 11 -16.22 2.15 5.42
CA VAL A 11 -17.10 1.23 4.68
C VAL A 11 -17.60 1.87 3.38
N GLU A 12 -17.88 3.18 3.38
CA GLU A 12 -18.35 3.90 2.20
C GLU A 12 -17.27 3.92 1.11
N ALA A 13 -16.00 4.11 1.50
CA ALA A 13 -14.88 4.03 0.56
C ALA A 13 -14.70 2.61 0.01
N GLU A 14 -14.90 1.56 0.82
CA GLU A 14 -14.84 0.17 0.37
C GLU A 14 -15.95 -0.15 -0.65
N GLU A 15 -17.19 0.26 -0.36
CA GLU A 15 -18.34 0.13 -1.26
C GLU A 15 -18.07 0.87 -2.58
N ALA A 16 -17.51 2.08 -2.50
CA ALA A 16 -17.18 2.88 -3.68
C ALA A 16 -16.11 2.22 -4.56
N VAL A 17 -15.09 1.59 -3.96
CA VAL A 17 -14.09 0.82 -4.72
C VAL A 17 -14.76 -0.33 -5.47
N ILE A 18 -15.52 -1.15 -4.77
CA ILE A 18 -16.14 -2.34 -5.39
C ILE A 18 -17.16 -1.96 -6.44
N GLY A 19 -18.04 -1.00 -6.15
CA GLY A 19 -19.02 -0.51 -7.11
C GLY A 19 -18.35 0.05 -8.37
N SER A 20 -17.23 0.76 -8.23
CA SER A 20 -16.43 1.25 -9.36
C SER A 20 -15.91 0.12 -10.24
N LEU A 21 -15.41 -0.98 -9.64
CA LEU A 21 -14.92 -2.15 -10.38
C LEU A 21 -16.03 -2.89 -11.14
N LEU A 22 -17.24 -2.91 -10.57
CA LEU A 22 -18.40 -3.56 -11.21
C LEU A 22 -18.94 -2.74 -12.37
N ILE A 23 -18.73 -1.40 -12.38
CA ILE A 23 -19.14 -0.49 -13.45
C ILE A 23 -18.09 -0.44 -14.56
N ASP A 24 -16.81 -0.39 -14.19
CA ASP A 24 -15.66 -0.20 -15.07
C ASP A 24 -14.59 -1.24 -14.79
N PRO A 25 -14.48 -2.29 -15.62
CA PRO A 25 -13.49 -3.35 -15.46
C PRO A 25 -12.03 -2.84 -15.45
N ASP A 26 -11.75 -1.77 -16.20
CA ASP A 26 -10.40 -1.22 -16.32
C ASP A 26 -9.96 -0.46 -15.06
N ALA A 27 -10.89 -0.12 -14.17
CA ALA A 27 -10.59 0.51 -12.89
C ALA A 27 -9.64 -0.32 -12.02
N ILE A 28 -9.66 -1.65 -12.16
CA ILE A 28 -8.76 -2.57 -11.43
C ILE A 28 -7.28 -2.28 -11.73
N LEU A 29 -6.94 -1.88 -12.95
CA LEU A 29 -5.57 -1.62 -13.39
C LEU A 29 -4.92 -0.49 -12.57
N LYS A 30 -5.73 0.47 -12.10
CA LYS A 30 -5.27 1.63 -11.34
C LYS A 30 -4.95 1.27 -9.88
N ILE A 31 -5.58 0.23 -9.33
CA ILE A 31 -5.56 -0.05 -7.90
C ILE A 31 -4.91 -1.39 -7.54
N ALA A 32 -4.86 -2.36 -8.47
CA ALA A 32 -4.34 -3.70 -8.21
C ALA A 32 -2.85 -3.72 -7.80
N SER A 33 -2.10 -2.67 -8.11
CA SER A 33 -0.68 -2.56 -7.73
C SER A 33 -0.48 -2.37 -6.22
N PHE A 34 -1.40 -1.68 -5.53
CA PHE A 34 -1.22 -1.31 -4.12
C PHE A 34 -2.34 -1.81 -3.19
N LEU A 35 -3.57 -2.02 -3.67
CA LEU A 35 -4.68 -2.51 -2.88
C LEU A 35 -4.75 -4.04 -2.89
N ARG A 36 -4.95 -4.65 -1.74
CA ARG A 36 -5.05 -6.11 -1.56
C ARG A 36 -6.39 -6.49 -0.91
N PRO A 37 -6.88 -7.72 -1.08
CA PRO A 37 -8.11 -8.18 -0.41
C PRO A 37 -8.07 -8.00 1.12
N ASP A 38 -6.92 -8.25 1.75
CA ASP A 38 -6.73 -8.09 3.20
C ASP A 38 -6.77 -6.63 3.68
N ASP A 39 -6.83 -5.65 2.77
CA ASP A 39 -6.94 -4.24 3.10
C ASP A 39 -8.38 -3.83 3.42
N PHE A 40 -9.37 -4.63 3.05
CA PHE A 40 -10.77 -4.38 3.36
C PHE A 40 -11.09 -4.75 4.81
N TRP A 41 -11.92 -3.92 5.45
CA TRP A 41 -12.40 -4.14 6.81
C TRP A 41 -13.59 -5.11 6.83
N GLU A 42 -14.58 -4.87 5.95
CA GLU A 42 -15.75 -5.73 5.84
C GLU A 42 -15.40 -7.03 5.10
N GLU A 43 -15.71 -8.16 5.73
CA GLU A 43 -15.47 -9.48 5.13
C GLU A 43 -16.18 -9.64 3.77
N THR A 44 -17.38 -9.10 3.67
CA THR A 44 -18.17 -9.08 2.45
C THR A 44 -17.42 -8.40 1.30
N HIS A 45 -16.87 -7.22 1.56
CA HIS A 45 -16.11 -6.45 0.57
C HIS A 45 -14.80 -7.14 0.20
N ARG A 46 -14.11 -7.72 1.19
CA ARG A 46 -12.90 -8.51 0.97
C ARG A 46 -13.15 -9.66 0.01
N LEU A 47 -14.24 -10.44 0.22
CA LEU A 47 -14.59 -11.57 -0.65
C LEU A 47 -14.93 -11.13 -2.06
N ILE A 48 -15.64 -10.02 -2.24
CA ILE A 48 -15.97 -9.48 -3.55
C ILE A 48 -14.70 -8.99 -4.26
N TYR A 49 -13.84 -8.24 -3.57
CA TYR A 49 -12.58 -7.77 -4.15
C TYR A 49 -11.64 -8.93 -4.51
N GLU A 50 -11.58 -9.97 -3.68
CA GLU A 50 -10.83 -11.20 -3.98
C GLU A 50 -11.31 -11.88 -5.27
N ALA A 51 -12.63 -11.95 -5.47
CA ALA A 51 -13.21 -12.46 -6.72
C ALA A 51 -12.84 -11.57 -7.91
N CYS A 52 -12.94 -10.25 -7.78
CA CYS A 52 -12.50 -9.31 -8.82
C CYS A 52 -11.03 -9.47 -9.15
N PHE A 53 -10.18 -9.58 -8.13
CA PHE A 53 -8.74 -9.74 -8.28
C PHE A 53 -8.36 -11.08 -8.92
N SER A 54 -9.06 -12.15 -8.59
CA SER A 54 -8.92 -13.47 -9.22
C SER A 54 -9.28 -13.45 -10.71
N LEU A 55 -10.38 -12.79 -11.09
CA LEU A 55 -10.78 -12.59 -12.49
C LEU A 55 -9.71 -11.77 -13.24
N TYR A 56 -9.23 -10.69 -12.63
CA TYR A 56 -8.16 -9.87 -13.19
C TYR A 56 -6.90 -10.68 -13.47
N GLN A 57 -6.44 -11.52 -12.52
CA GLN A 57 -5.24 -12.36 -12.69
C GLN A 57 -5.39 -13.37 -13.83
N ARG A 58 -6.62 -13.84 -14.10
CA ARG A 58 -6.94 -14.72 -15.23
C ARG A 58 -7.23 -13.98 -16.53
N ASN A 59 -7.14 -12.66 -16.52
CA ASN A 59 -7.47 -11.79 -17.65
C ASN A 59 -8.93 -11.96 -18.13
N GLU A 60 -9.84 -12.20 -17.19
CA GLU A 60 -11.28 -12.31 -17.41
C GLU A 60 -11.98 -10.98 -17.11
N ALA A 61 -13.07 -10.68 -17.80
CA ALA A 61 -13.80 -9.44 -17.61
C ALA A 61 -14.43 -9.37 -16.21
N ILE A 62 -14.30 -8.22 -15.53
CA ILE A 62 -14.92 -7.94 -14.25
C ILE A 62 -16.26 -7.25 -14.51
N ASN A 63 -17.35 -7.88 -14.12
CA ASN A 63 -18.67 -7.30 -14.11
C ASN A 63 -19.56 -8.07 -13.12
N GLN A 64 -20.77 -7.58 -12.87
CA GLN A 64 -21.69 -8.19 -11.92
C GLN A 64 -21.90 -9.69 -12.13
N ILE A 65 -22.01 -10.12 -13.39
CA ILE A 65 -22.32 -11.53 -13.73
C ILE A 65 -21.10 -12.41 -13.46
N THR A 66 -19.91 -12.01 -13.94
CA THR A 66 -18.68 -12.79 -13.77
C THR A 66 -18.25 -12.86 -12.31
N VAL A 67 -18.38 -11.75 -11.56
CA VAL A 67 -18.11 -11.71 -10.12
C VAL A 67 -19.09 -12.60 -9.34
N ALA A 68 -20.39 -12.56 -9.67
CA ALA A 68 -21.37 -13.44 -9.04
C ALA A 68 -21.06 -14.93 -9.30
N HIS A 69 -20.67 -15.29 -10.52
CA HIS A 69 -20.25 -16.65 -10.87
C HIS A 69 -18.99 -17.08 -10.12
N GLU A 70 -17.98 -16.20 -10.01
CA GLU A 70 -16.75 -16.51 -9.27
C GLU A 70 -17.03 -16.68 -7.77
N LEU A 71 -17.86 -15.83 -7.19
CA LEU A 71 -18.31 -15.96 -5.80
C LEU A 71 -19.11 -17.24 -5.56
N ALA A 72 -19.98 -17.63 -6.50
CA ALA A 72 -20.72 -18.89 -6.42
C ALA A 72 -19.77 -20.09 -6.49
N ARG A 73 -18.77 -20.06 -7.38
CA ARG A 73 -17.72 -21.09 -7.49
C ARG A 73 -16.95 -21.28 -6.18
N LEU A 74 -16.73 -20.18 -5.45
CA LEU A 74 -16.05 -20.17 -4.15
C LEU A 74 -16.99 -20.40 -2.96
N ASN A 75 -18.28 -20.67 -3.19
CA ASN A 75 -19.33 -20.80 -2.18
C ASN A 75 -19.50 -19.56 -1.28
N ASN A 76 -19.18 -18.38 -1.79
CA ASN A 76 -19.25 -17.12 -1.05
C ASN A 76 -20.42 -16.22 -1.48
N LEU A 77 -21.16 -16.54 -2.56
CA LEU A 77 -22.23 -15.68 -3.09
C LEU A 77 -23.32 -15.40 -2.05
N GLU A 78 -23.80 -16.42 -1.35
CA GLU A 78 -24.84 -16.26 -0.31
C GLU A 78 -24.31 -15.49 0.92
N ARG A 79 -23.02 -15.65 1.25
CA ARG A 79 -22.38 -14.96 2.37
C ARG A 79 -22.30 -13.44 2.18
N ILE A 80 -22.21 -13.00 0.95
CA ILE A 80 -22.17 -11.56 0.63
C ILE A 80 -23.56 -10.94 0.50
N GLY A 81 -24.66 -11.71 0.61
CA GLY A 81 -26.03 -11.23 0.38
C GLY A 81 -26.52 -11.44 -1.05
N GLY A 82 -25.88 -12.34 -1.81
CA GLY A 82 -26.29 -12.72 -3.17
C GLY A 82 -26.02 -11.65 -4.23
N ALA A 83 -26.52 -11.89 -5.43
CA ALA A 83 -26.39 -10.96 -6.55
C ALA A 83 -27.08 -9.60 -6.30
N ALA A 84 -28.05 -9.55 -5.37
CA ALA A 84 -28.75 -8.32 -5.01
C ALA A 84 -27.80 -7.30 -4.37
N TYR A 85 -26.85 -7.74 -3.56
CA TYR A 85 -25.84 -6.87 -2.97
C TYR A 85 -24.89 -6.28 -4.00
N LEU A 86 -24.48 -7.06 -5.01
CA LEU A 86 -23.68 -6.54 -6.12
C LEU A 86 -24.45 -5.47 -6.91
N SER A 87 -25.77 -5.66 -7.12
CA SER A 87 -26.62 -4.65 -7.76
C SER A 87 -26.71 -3.37 -6.92
N TYR A 88 -26.82 -3.51 -5.59
CA TYR A 88 -26.82 -2.38 -4.68
C TYR A 88 -25.51 -1.59 -4.79
N LEU A 89 -24.33 -2.25 -4.75
CA LEU A 89 -23.04 -1.59 -4.85
C LEU A 89 -22.86 -0.79 -6.17
N ILE A 90 -23.40 -1.31 -7.26
CA ILE A 90 -23.42 -0.58 -8.55
C ILE A 90 -24.30 0.68 -8.43
N SER A 91 -25.45 0.58 -7.74
CA SER A 91 -26.43 1.66 -7.68
C SER A 91 -25.99 2.87 -6.85
N ILE A 92 -25.11 2.66 -5.87
CA ILE A 92 -24.64 3.74 -4.97
C ILE A 92 -23.44 4.51 -5.54
N VAL A 93 -22.76 3.98 -6.55
CA VAL A 93 -21.59 4.60 -7.15
C VAL A 93 -21.95 5.26 -8.47
N PRO A 94 -21.91 6.59 -8.57
CA PRO A 94 -22.29 7.28 -9.81
C PRO A 94 -21.23 7.20 -10.92
N THR A 95 -19.97 6.94 -10.58
CA THR A 95 -18.84 6.91 -11.53
C THR A 95 -17.63 6.17 -10.96
N SER A 96 -16.87 5.50 -11.82
CA SER A 96 -15.58 4.86 -11.50
C SER A 96 -14.40 5.83 -11.49
N LEU A 97 -14.60 7.10 -11.84
CA LEU A 97 -13.52 8.07 -12.08
C LEU A 97 -12.58 8.23 -10.87
N HIS A 98 -13.10 8.14 -9.67
CA HIS A 98 -12.36 8.39 -8.42
C HIS A 98 -11.96 7.10 -7.69
N VAL A 99 -11.97 5.94 -8.35
CA VAL A 99 -11.65 4.64 -7.73
C VAL A 99 -10.29 4.64 -7.01
N GLU A 100 -9.29 5.28 -7.60
CA GLU A 100 -7.94 5.37 -7.02
C GLU A 100 -7.94 6.13 -5.69
N TYR A 101 -8.71 7.22 -5.61
CA TYR A 101 -8.86 7.99 -4.38
C TYR A 101 -9.51 7.16 -3.25
N TYR A 102 -10.61 6.47 -3.55
CA TYR A 102 -11.27 5.58 -2.58
C TYR A 102 -10.38 4.42 -2.17
N ALA A 103 -9.70 3.79 -3.13
CA ALA A 103 -8.75 2.72 -2.87
C ALA A 103 -7.59 3.17 -1.96
N GLN A 104 -7.13 4.42 -2.11
CA GLN A 104 -6.10 4.99 -1.24
C GLN A 104 -6.62 5.19 0.19
N ILE A 105 -7.89 5.57 0.39
CA ILE A 105 -8.51 5.65 1.72
C ILE A 105 -8.52 4.27 2.36
N VAL A 106 -9.01 3.24 1.65
CA VAL A 106 -9.06 1.85 2.16
C VAL A 106 -7.65 1.36 2.53
N SER A 107 -6.68 1.58 1.66
CA SER A 107 -5.27 1.20 1.90
C SER A 107 -4.70 1.90 3.13
N ASN A 108 -4.93 3.21 3.30
CA ASN A 108 -4.47 3.97 4.44
C ASN A 108 -5.08 3.45 5.75
N MET A 109 -6.40 3.15 5.79
CA MET A 109 -7.05 2.55 6.95
C MET A 109 -6.47 1.17 7.29
N ALA A 110 -6.18 0.35 6.27
CA ALA A 110 -5.52 -0.95 6.46
C ALA A 110 -4.12 -0.80 7.07
N VAL A 111 -3.34 0.19 6.63
CA VAL A 111 -2.03 0.49 7.23
C VAL A 111 -2.14 0.84 8.70
N MET A 112 -3.12 1.68 9.07
CA MET A 112 -3.34 2.03 10.47
C MET A 112 -3.72 0.80 11.31
N ARG A 113 -4.56 -0.11 10.77
CA ARG A 113 -4.89 -1.38 11.45
C ARG A 113 -3.65 -2.26 11.64
N ARG A 114 -2.80 -2.39 10.60
CA ARG A 114 -1.54 -3.13 10.70
C ARG A 114 -0.58 -2.52 11.72
N LEU A 115 -0.53 -1.20 11.79
CA LEU A 115 0.31 -0.50 12.77
C LEU A 115 -0.18 -0.77 14.21
N ILE A 116 -1.50 -0.75 14.44
CA ILE A 116 -2.09 -1.08 15.75
C ILE A 116 -1.76 -2.53 16.14
N ALA A 117 -1.92 -3.47 15.19
CA ALA A 117 -1.59 -4.88 15.42
C ALA A 117 -0.09 -5.07 15.72
N ALA A 118 0.79 -4.41 14.97
CA ALA A 118 2.24 -4.42 15.18
C ALA A 118 2.61 -3.86 16.57
N ALA A 119 1.98 -2.76 17.00
CA ALA A 119 2.20 -2.20 18.33
C ALA A 119 1.82 -3.20 19.44
N GLY A 120 0.73 -3.95 19.27
CA GLY A 120 0.36 -5.03 20.20
C GLY A 120 1.39 -6.15 20.24
N GLN A 121 1.93 -6.55 19.08
CA GLN A 121 2.96 -7.57 18.99
C GLN A 121 4.28 -7.09 19.63
N ILE A 122 4.68 -5.84 19.39
CA ILE A 122 5.88 -5.25 20.00
C ILE A 122 5.72 -5.19 21.53
N ALA A 123 4.54 -4.81 22.02
CA ALA A 123 4.27 -4.82 23.45
C ALA A 123 4.38 -6.24 24.03
N ALA A 124 3.83 -7.26 23.37
CA ALA A 124 3.94 -8.65 23.80
C ALA A 124 5.39 -9.12 23.89
N VAL A 125 6.20 -8.81 22.84
CA VAL A 125 7.65 -9.11 22.84
C VAL A 125 8.37 -8.45 24.02
N GLY A 126 8.01 -7.22 24.36
CA GLY A 126 8.57 -6.50 25.52
C GLY A 126 8.19 -7.15 26.88
N TYR A 127 6.94 -7.67 27.00
CA TYR A 127 6.49 -8.36 28.20
C TYR A 127 7.11 -9.76 28.39
N GLU A 128 7.54 -10.42 27.33
CA GLU A 128 8.26 -11.71 27.42
C GLU A 128 9.61 -11.59 28.14
N ALA A 129 10.16 -10.38 28.25
CA ALA A 129 11.34 -10.00 29.06
C ALA A 129 12.48 -11.04 29.02
N GLY A 130 12.92 -11.42 27.81
CA GLY A 130 14.07 -12.34 27.63
C GLY A 130 15.37 -11.74 28.17
N PRO A 131 16.38 -12.57 28.49
CA PRO A 131 17.66 -12.10 29.01
C PRO A 131 18.48 -11.31 27.99
N ASP A 132 18.14 -11.42 26.69
CA ASP A 132 18.80 -10.76 25.58
C ASP A 132 17.97 -9.59 25.07
N VAL A 133 18.36 -8.38 25.52
CA VAL A 133 17.70 -7.12 25.14
C VAL A 133 17.89 -6.81 23.65
N GLU A 134 19.05 -7.12 23.08
CA GLU A 134 19.35 -6.84 21.69
C GLU A 134 18.50 -7.71 20.76
N ALA A 135 18.35 -9.00 21.06
CA ALA A 135 17.44 -9.87 20.30
C ALA A 135 15.97 -9.42 20.40
N THR A 136 15.55 -8.85 21.53
CA THR A 136 14.21 -8.30 21.74
C THR A 136 13.98 -7.06 20.87
N LEU A 137 14.96 -6.15 20.79
CA LEU A 137 14.91 -4.95 19.95
C LEU A 137 14.87 -5.32 18.47
N ASN A 138 15.72 -6.26 18.03
CA ASN A 138 15.72 -6.72 16.64
C ASN A 138 14.35 -7.30 16.22
N LYS A 139 13.69 -8.07 17.10
CA LYS A 139 12.33 -8.57 16.84
C LYS A 139 11.32 -7.43 16.69
N ALA A 140 11.40 -6.40 17.53
CA ALA A 140 10.50 -5.25 17.45
C ALA A 140 10.71 -4.44 16.15
N GLU A 141 11.96 -4.26 15.73
CA GLU A 141 12.30 -3.63 14.45
C GLU A 141 11.78 -4.42 13.27
N ASP A 142 11.94 -5.76 13.28
CA ASP A 142 11.43 -6.63 12.24
C ASP A 142 9.91 -6.53 12.09
N ILE A 143 9.17 -6.50 13.20
CA ILE A 143 7.70 -6.32 13.19
C ILE A 143 7.34 -4.99 12.52
N LEU A 144 8.01 -3.90 12.87
CA LEU A 144 7.76 -2.58 12.28
C LEU A 144 8.15 -2.55 10.79
N PHE A 145 9.26 -3.17 10.44
CA PHE A 145 9.72 -3.27 9.05
C PHE A 145 8.70 -4.00 8.17
N GLN A 146 8.06 -5.07 8.66
CA GLN A 146 7.01 -5.78 7.91
C GLN A 146 5.80 -4.89 7.59
N VAL A 147 5.44 -3.95 8.47
CA VAL A 147 4.37 -2.98 8.18
C VAL A 147 4.75 -2.09 6.99
N ARG A 148 6.00 -1.62 6.94
CA ARG A 148 6.51 -0.76 5.85
C ARG A 148 6.65 -1.53 4.53
N LYS A 149 7.16 -2.75 4.55
CA LYS A 149 7.41 -3.56 3.36
C LYS A 149 6.13 -3.83 2.55
N ARG A 150 4.98 -3.99 3.23
CA ARG A 150 3.68 -4.17 2.55
C ARG A 150 3.15 -2.89 1.89
N GLN A 151 3.68 -1.72 2.23
CA GLN A 151 3.28 -0.43 1.65
C GLN A 151 4.00 -0.09 0.35
N SER A 152 5.07 -0.79 -0.01
CA SER A 152 5.94 -0.40 -1.10
C SER A 152 5.68 -1.19 -2.39
N PRO A 153 4.69 -0.78 -3.22
CA PRO A 153 4.71 -1.13 -4.64
C PRO A 153 5.58 -0.16 -5.45
N ARG A 154 6.23 0.82 -4.80
CA ARG A 154 7.08 1.82 -5.46
C ARG A 154 8.55 1.41 -5.54
N ASP A 155 8.84 0.11 -5.75
CA ASP A 155 10.20 -0.34 -6.03
C ASP A 155 10.71 0.08 -7.43
N PHE A 156 9.82 0.63 -8.27
CA PHE A 156 10.20 1.22 -9.56
C PHE A 156 9.87 2.71 -9.56
N ILE A 157 10.74 3.51 -8.95
CA ILE A 157 10.78 4.94 -9.24
C ILE A 157 11.25 5.06 -10.68
N SER A 158 10.50 5.76 -11.53
CA SER A 158 10.92 5.93 -12.91
C SER A 158 12.30 6.58 -12.90
N ILE A 159 13.22 6.11 -13.74
CA ILE A 159 14.57 6.68 -13.83
C ILE A 159 14.53 8.18 -14.10
N ARG A 160 13.46 8.65 -14.73
CA ARG A 160 13.19 10.05 -14.99
C ARG A 160 12.91 10.84 -13.69
N GLU A 161 12.23 10.23 -12.75
CA GLU A 161 11.89 10.84 -11.45
C GLU A 161 13.10 10.89 -10.53
N VAL A 162 13.95 9.86 -10.55
CA VAL A 162 15.25 9.85 -9.88
C VAL A 162 16.18 10.89 -10.47
N LEU A 163 16.24 10.97 -11.81
CA LEU A 163 17.08 11.95 -12.51
C LEU A 163 16.57 13.38 -12.28
N SER A 164 15.26 13.64 -12.28
CA SER A 164 14.76 14.99 -12.00
C SER A 164 15.08 15.44 -10.57
N GLY A 165 14.93 14.57 -9.56
CA GLY A 165 15.37 14.86 -8.20
C GLY A 165 16.88 15.14 -8.12
N TYR A 166 17.70 14.35 -8.80
CA TYR A 166 19.14 14.54 -8.87
C TYR A 166 19.52 15.85 -9.60
N PHE A 167 18.82 16.20 -10.67
CA PHE A 167 19.05 17.46 -11.40
C PHE A 167 18.53 18.68 -10.65
N GLU A 168 17.48 18.56 -9.82
CA GLU A 168 17.02 19.65 -8.95
C GLU A 168 18.01 19.90 -7.80
N GLU A 169 18.57 18.84 -7.19
CA GLU A 169 19.61 18.96 -6.18
C GLU A 169 20.94 19.48 -6.75
N THR A 170 21.35 19.00 -7.93
CA THR A 170 22.58 19.45 -8.60
C THR A 170 22.39 20.74 -9.39
N GLY A 171 21.20 21.03 -9.89
CA GLY A 171 20.88 22.27 -10.61
C GLY A 171 20.93 23.53 -9.74
N GLN A 172 20.79 23.40 -8.43
CA GLN A 172 21.07 24.49 -7.48
C GLN A 172 22.56 24.67 -7.18
N ALA A 173 23.43 23.74 -7.62
CA ALA A 173 24.87 23.75 -7.34
C ALA A 173 25.75 24.18 -8.52
N VAL A 174 25.17 24.43 -9.70
CA VAL A 174 25.96 24.85 -10.88
C VAL A 174 25.70 26.32 -11.20
N ILE A 175 26.24 27.22 -10.39
CA ILE A 175 26.60 28.57 -10.86
C ILE A 175 27.97 28.42 -11.56
N PRO A 176 28.11 28.74 -12.87
CA PRO A 176 29.40 28.69 -13.54
C PRO A 176 30.33 29.74 -12.93
N GLY A 177 31.26 29.33 -12.09
CA GLY A 177 32.29 30.21 -11.55
C GLY A 177 32.88 29.83 -10.21
N GLU A 178 32.20 29.10 -9.32
CA GLU A 178 32.79 28.68 -8.06
C GLU A 178 32.37 27.27 -7.69
N GLY A 179 33.14 26.30 -8.16
CA GLY A 179 32.91 24.91 -7.89
C GLY A 179 33.22 24.56 -6.43
N LYS A 180 32.21 24.20 -5.68
CA LYS A 180 32.33 23.23 -4.58
C LYS A 180 31.04 22.46 -4.45
N ILE A 181 30.99 21.30 -5.11
CA ILE A 181 30.05 20.24 -4.76
C ILE A 181 30.40 19.88 -3.30
N PRO A 182 29.45 19.82 -2.37
CA PRO A 182 29.73 19.43 -0.99
C PRO A 182 29.97 17.93 -0.91
N HIS A 183 31.12 17.49 -1.40
CA HIS A 183 31.62 16.14 -1.21
C HIS A 183 32.24 16.03 0.19
N ILE A 184 31.97 14.94 0.88
CA ILE A 184 32.68 14.61 2.11
C ILE A 184 34.07 14.12 1.70
N LEU A 185 35.08 14.92 1.97
CA LEU A 185 36.45 14.54 1.71
C LEU A 185 36.88 13.40 2.67
N THR A 186 37.53 12.38 2.11
CA THR A 186 38.04 11.24 2.89
C THR A 186 39.25 11.64 3.76
N GLY A 187 39.90 12.78 3.47
CA GLY A 187 41.14 13.25 4.11
C GLY A 187 42.42 12.67 3.49
N PHE A 188 42.29 11.82 2.46
CA PHE A 188 43.40 11.30 1.67
C PHE A 188 43.48 12.04 0.34
N THR A 189 44.37 13.06 0.25
CA THR A 189 44.43 13.95 -0.91
C THR A 189 44.55 13.25 -2.26
N GLY A 190 45.32 12.17 -2.37
CA GLY A 190 45.42 11.42 -3.63
C GLY A 190 44.17 10.59 -3.98
N LEU A 191 43.35 10.23 -3.01
CA LEU A 191 42.10 9.51 -3.22
C LEU A 191 40.98 10.48 -3.57
N ASP A 192 40.92 11.60 -2.89
CA ASP A 192 39.89 12.63 -3.14
C ASP A 192 40.05 13.27 -4.52
N ASP A 193 41.27 13.35 -5.07
CA ASP A 193 41.55 13.81 -6.43
C ASP A 193 41.06 12.81 -7.50
N ILE A 194 41.07 11.51 -7.20
CA ILE A 194 40.65 10.44 -8.15
C ILE A 194 39.14 10.21 -8.08
N VAL A 195 38.56 10.21 -6.88
CA VAL A 195 37.15 9.82 -6.64
C VAL A 195 36.23 11.04 -6.58
N GLY A 196 36.79 12.26 -6.42
CA GLY A 196 36.01 13.50 -6.28
C GLY A 196 35.29 13.65 -4.94
N GLY A 197 35.67 12.84 -3.91
CA GLY A 197 35.01 12.78 -2.61
C GLY A 197 33.83 11.80 -2.53
N LEU A 198 33.32 11.55 -1.32
CA LEU A 198 32.18 10.65 -1.04
C LEU A 198 30.86 11.40 -1.22
N GLN A 199 29.92 10.81 -1.93
CA GLN A 199 28.54 11.31 -2.04
C GLN A 199 27.69 10.75 -0.90
N ARG A 200 26.75 11.56 -0.40
CA ARG A 200 25.70 11.06 0.52
C ARG A 200 24.76 10.12 -0.24
N SER A 201 24.54 8.94 0.32
CA SER A 201 23.52 7.99 -0.15
C SER A 201 22.11 8.41 0.25
#